data_35bef3d837a6028de82cea21a2d3ceb1
#
_entry.id   35bef3d837a6028de82cea21a2d3ceb1
#
_cell.length_a   1.000
_cell.length_b   1.000
_cell.length_c   1.000
_cell.angle_alpha   90.00
_cell.angle_beta   90.00
_cell.angle_gamma   90.00
#
_symmetry.space_group_name_H-M   'P 1'
#
loop_
_entity.id
_entity.type
_entity.pdbx_description
1 polymer ?
#
loop_
_entity_poly.entity_id
_entity_poly.type
_entity_poly.pdbx_seq_one_letter_code
_entity_poly.pdbx_strand_id
1 'polypeptide(L)'
;MGKIYGYCRVSSKKQIVEGNGLDVQEKEILEKYENAIIRKEQFTGTTTERPIFQNVIHELETGDTLVVTKLDRLARNTVEGIEIVQQLFEKGVAVHVLNVGLLENTSMGKFFLTTLLAVAEMERNTILERTQAGKEIARTKEGYREGRPQKYTPEQLEYAMELLKTNSYTQVEKMTQISKSTLTREARKRKAEKEL
;
A
#
# COMPACT_ATOMS: atom_id res chain seq x y z
N MET A 1 -7.91 -22.17 -27.33
CA MET A 1 -8.51 -21.42 -26.22
C MET A 1 -7.38 -20.70 -25.47
N GLY A 2 -7.45 -19.39 -25.27
CA GLY A 2 -6.44 -18.67 -24.52
C GLY A 2 -6.37 -19.11 -23.06
N LYS A 3 -5.24 -18.90 -22.42
CA LYS A 3 -5.04 -19.16 -20.98
C LYS A 3 -5.72 -18.08 -20.15
N ILE A 4 -6.10 -18.42 -18.93
CA ILE A 4 -6.68 -17.47 -17.98
C ILE A 4 -5.72 -17.33 -16.80
N TYR A 5 -5.24 -16.11 -16.56
CA TYR A 5 -4.36 -15.78 -15.46
C TYR A 5 -5.11 -15.01 -14.39
N GLY A 6 -5.16 -15.53 -13.18
CA GLY A 6 -5.72 -14.87 -12.01
C GLY A 6 -4.62 -14.18 -11.20
N TYR A 7 -4.69 -12.85 -11.06
CA TYR A 7 -3.72 -12.11 -10.25
C TYR A 7 -4.35 -11.62 -8.95
N CYS A 8 -3.75 -12.04 -7.83
CA CYS A 8 -4.17 -11.71 -6.46
C CYS A 8 -3.08 -10.88 -5.77
N ARG A 9 -3.47 -9.79 -5.11
CA ARG A 9 -2.53 -8.89 -4.42
C ARG A 9 -3.05 -8.40 -3.07
N VAL A 10 -2.15 -8.34 -2.08
CA VAL A 10 -2.40 -7.69 -0.78
C VAL A 10 -1.26 -6.74 -0.43
N SER A 11 -1.57 -5.61 0.22
CA SER A 11 -0.60 -4.56 0.57
C SER A 11 -0.08 -4.64 2.01
N SER A 12 -0.70 -5.40 2.89
CA SER A 12 -0.28 -5.54 4.29
C SER A 12 -0.94 -6.73 5.00
N LYS A 13 -0.36 -7.13 6.17
CA LYS A 13 -0.94 -8.16 7.06
C LYS A 13 -2.37 -7.83 7.54
N LYS A 14 -2.77 -6.55 7.59
CA LYS A 14 -4.12 -6.14 7.98
C LYS A 14 -5.20 -6.55 6.97
N GLN A 15 -4.91 -6.51 5.67
CA GLN A 15 -5.87 -6.91 4.63
C GLN A 15 -6.17 -8.42 4.63
N ILE A 16 -5.28 -9.22 5.23
CA ILE A 16 -5.51 -10.66 5.42
C ILE A 16 -6.64 -10.90 6.43
N VAL A 17 -6.79 -10.03 7.44
CA VAL A 17 -7.78 -10.15 8.53
C VAL A 17 -9.17 -9.64 8.10
N GLU A 18 -9.26 -8.73 7.13
CA GLU A 18 -10.49 -8.04 6.71
C GLU A 18 -11.24 -8.71 5.54
N GLY A 19 -11.00 -10.01 5.27
CA GLY A 19 -11.71 -10.74 4.21
C GLY A 19 -11.28 -10.40 2.77
N ASN A 20 -10.23 -9.59 2.58
CA ASN A 20 -9.62 -9.29 1.27
C ASN A 20 -8.26 -10.02 1.09
N GLY A 21 -8.06 -11.12 1.81
CA GLY A 21 -6.85 -11.93 1.74
C GLY A 21 -6.61 -12.55 0.35
N LEU A 22 -5.39 -13.03 0.13
CA LEU A 22 -5.02 -13.69 -1.14
C LEU A 22 -5.92 -14.90 -1.43
N ASP A 23 -6.25 -15.68 -0.39
CA ASP A 23 -7.05 -16.90 -0.54
C ASP A 23 -8.52 -16.61 -0.89
N VAL A 24 -9.07 -15.48 -0.41
CA VAL A 24 -10.41 -15.02 -0.80
C VAL A 24 -10.44 -14.62 -2.27
N GLN A 25 -9.45 -13.84 -2.72
CA GLN A 25 -9.33 -13.43 -4.13
C GLN A 25 -9.16 -14.64 -5.05
N GLU A 26 -8.31 -15.59 -4.68
CA GLU A 26 -8.11 -16.84 -5.41
C GLU A 26 -9.43 -17.61 -5.54
N LYS A 27 -10.16 -17.78 -4.44
CA LYS A 27 -11.43 -18.48 -4.42
C LYS A 27 -12.44 -17.82 -5.36
N GLU A 28 -12.60 -16.49 -5.29
CA GLU A 28 -13.50 -15.72 -6.17
C GLU A 28 -13.13 -15.90 -7.65
N ILE A 29 -11.84 -15.95 -7.98
CA ILE A 29 -11.39 -16.17 -9.36
C ILE A 29 -11.67 -17.60 -9.80
N LEU A 30 -11.36 -18.59 -8.98
CA LEU A 30 -11.54 -20.01 -9.31
C LEU A 30 -13.01 -20.42 -9.39
N GLU A 31 -13.89 -19.79 -8.60
CA GLU A 31 -15.34 -19.99 -8.73
C GLU A 31 -15.88 -19.61 -10.12
N LYS A 32 -15.24 -18.64 -10.79
CA LYS A 32 -15.63 -18.22 -12.13
C LYS A 32 -14.81 -18.86 -13.24
N TYR A 33 -13.55 -19.17 -12.95
CA TYR A 33 -12.58 -19.72 -13.88
C TYR A 33 -11.79 -20.86 -13.22
N GLU A 34 -12.36 -22.04 -13.22
CA GLU A 34 -11.85 -23.22 -12.52
C GLU A 34 -10.40 -23.59 -12.89
N ASN A 35 -10.02 -23.32 -14.14
CA ASN A 35 -8.69 -23.60 -14.68
C ASN A 35 -7.76 -22.36 -14.73
N ALA A 36 -8.04 -21.32 -13.96
CA ALA A 36 -7.20 -20.14 -13.95
C ALA A 36 -5.83 -20.40 -13.32
N ILE A 37 -4.78 -19.90 -13.96
CA ILE A 37 -3.40 -19.94 -13.45
C ILE A 37 -3.24 -18.81 -12.44
N ILE A 38 -3.28 -19.14 -11.15
CA ILE A 38 -3.24 -18.13 -10.08
C ILE A 38 -1.80 -17.67 -9.83
N ARG A 39 -1.63 -16.36 -9.75
CA ARG A 39 -0.40 -15.66 -9.34
C ARG A 39 -0.70 -14.77 -8.14
N LYS A 40 0.00 -15.01 -7.03
CA LYS A 40 -0.19 -14.29 -5.76
C LYS A 40 0.99 -13.38 -5.47
N GLU A 41 0.74 -12.12 -5.14
CA GLU A 41 1.77 -11.16 -4.77
C GLU A 41 1.46 -10.52 -3.43
N GLN A 42 2.42 -10.63 -2.51
CA GLN A 42 2.35 -9.95 -1.22
C GLN A 42 3.27 -8.74 -1.26
N PHE A 43 2.69 -7.58 -1.09
CA PHE A 43 3.41 -6.31 -1.10
C PHE A 43 3.77 -5.90 0.34
N THR A 44 5.06 -5.71 0.62
CA THR A 44 5.51 -5.06 1.85
C THR A 44 5.70 -3.57 1.55
N GLY A 45 5.04 -2.69 2.29
CA GLY A 45 4.84 -1.27 1.99
C GLY A 45 6.07 -0.38 1.72
N THR A 46 7.26 -0.96 1.55
CA THR A 46 8.52 -0.27 1.26
C THR A 46 8.99 -0.42 -0.19
N THR A 47 8.52 -1.44 -0.92
CA THR A 47 8.90 -1.66 -2.32
C THR A 47 7.76 -1.31 -3.27
N THR A 48 8.07 -0.53 -4.31
CA THR A 48 7.13 -0.18 -5.38
C THR A 48 7.08 -1.23 -6.49
N GLU A 49 8.01 -2.18 -6.47
CA GLU A 49 8.16 -3.21 -7.50
C GLU A 49 7.10 -4.31 -7.35
N ARG A 50 6.61 -4.79 -8.48
CA ARG A 50 5.60 -5.85 -8.60
C ARG A 50 6.15 -6.97 -9.50
N PRO A 51 7.17 -7.72 -9.06
CA PRO A 51 7.87 -8.69 -9.90
C PRO A 51 6.94 -9.79 -10.42
N ILE A 52 6.00 -10.28 -9.59
CA ILE A 52 5.06 -11.33 -10.01
C ILE A 52 4.09 -10.77 -11.05
N PHE A 53 3.58 -9.55 -10.86
CA PHE A 53 2.74 -8.90 -11.85
C PHE A 53 3.44 -8.69 -13.18
N GLN A 54 4.69 -8.21 -13.16
CA GLN A 54 5.50 -8.04 -14.37
C GLN A 54 5.70 -9.37 -15.10
N ASN A 55 5.96 -10.45 -14.38
CA ASN A 55 6.06 -11.78 -14.97
C ASN A 55 4.73 -12.21 -15.63
N VAL A 56 3.59 -11.95 -14.98
CA VAL A 56 2.27 -12.22 -15.57
C VAL A 56 2.08 -11.45 -16.87
N ILE A 57 2.38 -10.13 -16.87
CA ILE A 57 2.29 -9.31 -18.09
C ILE A 57 3.18 -9.85 -19.21
N HIS A 58 4.34 -10.39 -18.87
CA HIS A 58 5.25 -11.02 -19.84
C HIS A 58 4.74 -12.37 -20.38
N GLU A 59 4.18 -13.22 -19.51
CA GLU A 59 3.65 -14.54 -19.84
C GLU A 59 2.38 -14.51 -20.70
N LEU A 60 1.59 -13.42 -20.60
CA LEU A 60 0.33 -13.26 -21.34
C LEU A 60 0.56 -13.14 -22.85
N GLU A 61 -0.21 -13.92 -23.63
CA GLU A 61 -0.19 -13.96 -25.08
C GLU A 61 -1.54 -13.55 -25.68
N THR A 62 -1.59 -13.33 -26.98
CA THR A 62 -2.82 -12.98 -27.70
C THR A 62 -3.91 -14.05 -27.51
N GLY A 63 -5.09 -13.59 -27.11
CA GLY A 63 -6.25 -14.47 -26.79
C GLY A 63 -6.31 -14.90 -25.33
N ASP A 64 -5.31 -14.57 -24.50
CA ASP A 64 -5.35 -14.81 -23.06
C ASP A 64 -6.24 -13.79 -22.33
N THR A 65 -6.60 -14.14 -21.10
CA THR A 65 -7.39 -13.25 -20.22
C THR A 65 -6.70 -13.06 -18.89
N LEU A 66 -6.48 -11.80 -18.49
CA LEU A 66 -6.07 -11.45 -17.13
C LEU A 66 -7.30 -11.21 -16.26
N VAL A 67 -7.38 -11.90 -15.13
CA VAL A 67 -8.50 -11.79 -14.17
C VAL A 67 -8.00 -11.20 -12.86
N VAL A 68 -8.71 -10.18 -12.37
CA VAL A 68 -8.51 -9.60 -11.04
C VAL A 68 -9.86 -9.41 -10.35
N THR A 69 -9.89 -9.46 -9.03
CA THR A 69 -11.17 -9.30 -8.29
C THR A 69 -11.67 -7.86 -8.32
N LYS A 70 -10.76 -6.88 -8.27
CA LYS A 70 -11.08 -5.43 -8.27
C LYS A 70 -10.00 -4.65 -9.03
N LEU A 71 -10.36 -3.45 -9.52
CA LEU A 71 -9.44 -2.56 -10.25
C LEU A 71 -8.21 -2.15 -9.44
N ASP A 72 -8.34 -1.97 -8.13
CA ASP A 72 -7.22 -1.62 -7.24
C ASP A 72 -6.19 -2.76 -7.09
N ARG A 73 -6.51 -3.98 -7.55
CA ARG A 73 -5.55 -5.08 -7.68
C ARG A 73 -4.69 -4.93 -8.93
N LEU A 74 -5.28 -4.40 -10.00
CA LEU A 74 -4.60 -4.18 -11.27
C LEU A 74 -3.58 -3.02 -11.18
N ALA A 75 -4.01 -1.86 -10.68
CA ALA A 75 -3.23 -0.64 -10.65
C ALA A 75 -3.31 0.09 -9.30
N ARG A 76 -2.42 1.07 -9.08
CA ARG A 76 -2.39 1.92 -7.87
C ARG A 76 -3.10 3.24 -8.07
N ASN A 77 -3.17 3.69 -9.30
CA ASN A 77 -3.81 4.94 -9.70
C ASN A 77 -4.38 4.78 -11.11
N THR A 78 -5.16 5.76 -11.52
CA THR A 78 -5.86 5.79 -12.81
C THR A 78 -4.91 5.72 -13.99
N VAL A 79 -3.82 6.49 -13.97
CA VAL A 79 -2.88 6.56 -15.10
C VAL A 79 -2.22 5.21 -15.33
N GLU A 80 -1.64 4.61 -14.28
CA GLU A 80 -1.04 3.27 -14.32
C GLU A 80 -2.04 2.21 -14.83
N GLY A 81 -3.29 2.29 -14.38
CA GLY A 81 -4.35 1.35 -14.79
C GLY A 81 -4.68 1.45 -16.28
N ILE A 82 -4.79 2.65 -16.81
CA ILE A 82 -5.02 2.89 -18.24
C ILE A 82 -3.86 2.34 -19.07
N GLU A 83 -2.62 2.66 -18.69
CA GLU A 83 -1.42 2.20 -19.39
C GLU A 83 -1.32 0.67 -19.42
N ILE A 84 -1.53 0.00 -18.28
CA ILE A 84 -1.50 -1.46 -18.19
C ILE A 84 -2.57 -2.09 -19.10
N VAL A 85 -3.81 -1.61 -19.05
CA VAL A 85 -4.88 -2.19 -19.85
C VAL A 85 -4.69 -1.90 -21.33
N GLN A 86 -4.18 -0.73 -21.70
CA GLN A 86 -3.85 -0.42 -23.10
C GLN A 86 -2.77 -1.36 -23.63
N GLN A 87 -1.69 -1.59 -22.87
CA GLN A 87 -0.66 -2.58 -23.25
C GLN A 87 -1.22 -3.99 -23.43
N LEU A 88 -2.12 -4.42 -22.54
CA LEU A 88 -2.77 -5.72 -22.65
C LEU A 88 -3.68 -5.80 -23.88
N PHE A 89 -4.44 -4.75 -24.16
CA PHE A 89 -5.27 -4.67 -25.35
C PHE A 89 -4.46 -4.69 -26.65
N GLU A 90 -3.30 -4.03 -26.69
CA GLU A 90 -2.38 -4.07 -27.83
C GLU A 90 -1.80 -5.47 -28.07
N LYS A 91 -1.59 -6.23 -27.00
CA LYS A 91 -1.22 -7.66 -27.05
C LYS A 91 -2.38 -8.59 -27.45
N GLY A 92 -3.60 -8.08 -27.56
CA GLY A 92 -4.79 -8.90 -27.81
C GLY A 92 -5.23 -9.72 -26.58
N VAL A 93 -4.90 -9.24 -25.37
CA VAL A 93 -5.28 -9.83 -24.09
C VAL A 93 -6.53 -9.13 -23.55
N ALA A 94 -7.53 -9.90 -23.12
CA ALA A 94 -8.69 -9.39 -22.43
C ALA A 94 -8.40 -9.19 -20.93
N VAL A 95 -9.09 -8.23 -20.29
CA VAL A 95 -9.00 -7.99 -18.84
C VAL A 95 -10.36 -8.19 -18.20
N HIS A 96 -10.48 -9.13 -17.28
CA HIS A 96 -11.70 -9.34 -16.51
C HIS A 96 -11.52 -8.87 -15.07
N VAL A 97 -12.24 -7.82 -14.73
CA VAL A 97 -12.35 -7.33 -13.35
C VAL A 97 -13.67 -7.82 -12.78
N LEU A 98 -13.63 -8.74 -11.80
CA LEU A 98 -14.80 -9.51 -11.38
C LEU A 98 -16.00 -8.66 -10.93
N ASN A 99 -15.74 -7.53 -10.26
CA ASN A 99 -16.79 -6.60 -9.81
C ASN A 99 -17.23 -5.57 -10.86
N VAL A 100 -16.63 -5.58 -12.06
CA VAL A 100 -16.92 -4.64 -13.15
C VAL A 100 -17.42 -5.38 -14.39
N GLY A 101 -16.69 -6.40 -14.83
CA GLY A 101 -16.97 -7.18 -16.02
C GLY A 101 -15.73 -7.38 -16.89
N LEU A 102 -15.96 -8.03 -18.04
CA LEU A 102 -14.93 -8.28 -19.06
C LEU A 102 -14.71 -7.00 -19.87
N LEU A 103 -13.44 -6.58 -19.92
CA LEU A 103 -12.98 -5.45 -20.71
C LEU A 103 -12.17 -5.97 -21.89
N GLU A 104 -12.59 -5.58 -23.08
CA GLU A 104 -11.97 -5.97 -24.35
C GLU A 104 -11.48 -4.74 -25.12
N ASN A 105 -10.65 -4.95 -26.11
CA ASN A 105 -10.10 -3.88 -26.95
C ASN A 105 -11.15 -3.29 -27.92
N THR A 106 -12.19 -2.71 -27.36
CA THR A 106 -13.23 -1.98 -28.09
C THR A 106 -13.25 -0.52 -27.65
N SER A 107 -13.80 0.38 -28.45
CA SER A 107 -13.98 1.79 -28.06
C SER A 107 -14.81 1.91 -26.78
N MET A 108 -15.83 1.06 -26.61
CA MET A 108 -16.65 1.01 -25.43
C MET A 108 -15.86 0.49 -24.21
N GLY A 109 -15.06 -0.57 -24.36
CA GLY A 109 -14.21 -1.09 -23.29
C GLY A 109 -13.17 -0.05 -22.78
N LYS A 110 -12.56 0.70 -23.69
CA LYS A 110 -11.65 1.81 -23.36
C LYS A 110 -12.37 2.95 -22.64
N PHE A 111 -13.54 3.33 -23.10
CA PHE A 111 -14.37 4.36 -22.46
C PHE A 111 -14.78 3.95 -21.06
N PHE A 112 -15.27 2.72 -20.89
CA PHE A 112 -15.65 2.18 -19.58
C PHE A 112 -14.48 2.16 -18.60
N LEU A 113 -13.33 1.65 -19.04
CA LEU A 113 -12.12 1.62 -18.21
C LEU A 113 -11.72 3.02 -17.74
N THR A 114 -11.64 3.98 -18.67
CA THR A 114 -11.26 5.36 -18.35
C THR A 114 -12.21 5.99 -17.35
N THR A 115 -13.52 5.78 -17.52
CA THR A 115 -14.55 6.29 -16.61
C THR A 115 -14.42 5.68 -15.22
N LEU A 116 -14.27 4.35 -15.11
CA LEU A 116 -14.15 3.67 -13.82
C LEU A 116 -12.91 4.08 -13.05
N LEU A 117 -11.78 4.20 -13.75
CA LEU A 117 -10.54 4.61 -13.14
C LEU A 117 -10.61 6.09 -12.68
N ALA A 118 -11.27 6.97 -13.46
CA ALA A 118 -11.49 8.35 -13.06
C ALA A 118 -12.40 8.47 -11.82
N VAL A 119 -13.44 7.64 -11.71
CA VAL A 119 -14.28 7.57 -10.50
C VAL A 119 -13.48 7.11 -9.29
N ALA A 120 -12.65 6.08 -9.44
CA ALA A 120 -11.82 5.59 -8.35
C ALA A 120 -10.81 6.65 -7.87
N GLU A 121 -10.26 7.44 -8.78
CA GLU A 121 -9.38 8.56 -8.44
C GLU A 121 -10.13 9.68 -7.72
N MET A 122 -11.32 10.03 -8.17
CA MET A 122 -12.18 11.02 -7.52
C MET A 122 -12.52 10.60 -6.08
N GLU A 123 -12.88 9.34 -5.85
CA GLU A 123 -13.11 8.81 -4.50
C GLU A 123 -11.88 8.95 -3.60
N ARG A 124 -10.71 8.57 -4.12
CA ARG A 124 -9.45 8.72 -3.38
C ARG A 124 -9.15 10.17 -3.01
N ASN A 125 -9.32 11.10 -3.95
CA ASN A 125 -9.11 12.53 -3.72
C ASN A 125 -10.07 13.07 -2.67
N THR A 126 -11.34 12.69 -2.74
CA THR A 126 -12.36 13.05 -1.74
C THR A 126 -11.98 12.57 -0.32
N ILE A 127 -11.44 11.35 -0.19
CA ILE A 127 -10.96 10.82 1.09
C ILE A 127 -9.75 11.63 1.60
N LEU A 128 -8.81 11.98 0.71
CA LEU A 128 -7.65 12.80 1.06
C LEU A 128 -8.06 14.20 1.52
N GLU A 129 -8.96 14.85 0.81
CA GLU A 129 -9.52 16.18 1.15
C GLU A 129 -10.21 16.16 2.53
N ARG A 130 -11.09 15.18 2.77
CA ARG A 130 -11.73 15.01 4.09
C ARG A 130 -10.73 14.76 5.20
N THR A 131 -9.70 13.97 4.95
CA THR A 131 -8.63 13.69 5.91
C THR A 131 -7.83 14.96 6.21
N GLN A 132 -7.51 15.74 5.18
CA GLN A 132 -6.79 17.01 5.34
C GLN A 132 -7.61 18.03 6.11
N ALA A 133 -8.87 18.22 5.75
CA ALA A 133 -9.79 19.10 6.47
C ALA A 133 -9.94 18.69 7.95
N GLY A 134 -10.05 17.37 8.21
CA GLY A 134 -10.07 16.83 9.58
C GLY A 134 -8.79 17.14 10.36
N LYS A 135 -7.62 17.05 9.71
CA LYS A 135 -6.33 17.42 10.33
C LYS A 135 -6.24 18.92 10.62
N GLU A 136 -6.72 19.76 9.73
CA GLU A 136 -6.75 21.22 9.95
C GLU A 136 -7.60 21.59 11.16
N ILE A 137 -8.81 21.02 11.26
CA ILE A 137 -9.66 21.21 12.45
C ILE A 137 -8.98 20.66 13.71
N ALA A 138 -8.28 19.50 13.61
CA ALA A 138 -7.58 18.95 14.76
C ALA A 138 -6.42 19.83 15.21
N ARG A 139 -5.70 20.51 14.31
CA ARG A 139 -4.60 21.42 14.61
C ARG A 139 -5.05 22.68 15.39
N THR A 140 -6.33 23.08 15.29
CA THR A 140 -6.87 24.20 16.07
C THR A 140 -7.17 23.83 17.53
N LYS A 141 -7.16 22.54 17.88
CA LYS A 141 -7.42 22.05 19.23
C LYS A 141 -6.18 22.17 20.09
N GLU A 142 -6.34 22.70 21.30
CA GLU A 142 -5.28 22.80 22.31
C GLU A 142 -4.69 21.42 22.63
N GLY A 143 -3.38 21.26 22.65
CA GLY A 143 -2.69 20.00 22.90
C GLY A 143 -2.61 19.02 21.71
N TYR A 144 -3.12 19.39 20.54
CA TYR A 144 -2.99 18.54 19.34
C TYR A 144 -1.53 18.40 18.90
N ARG A 145 -1.10 17.17 18.70
CA ARG A 145 0.20 16.82 18.07
C ARG A 145 -0.01 15.83 16.96
N GLU A 146 0.55 16.13 15.80
CA GLU A 146 0.55 15.21 14.66
C GLU A 146 1.59 14.11 14.85
N GLY A 147 1.24 12.87 14.48
CA GLY A 147 2.14 11.73 14.54
C GLY A 147 1.94 10.83 15.77
N ARG A 148 2.90 9.96 16.00
CA ARG A 148 2.85 9.02 17.13
C ARG A 148 3.09 9.76 18.45
N PRO A 149 2.24 9.56 19.47
CA PRO A 149 2.47 10.14 20.80
C PRO A 149 3.89 9.82 21.33
N GLN A 150 4.49 10.79 22.02
CA GLN A 150 5.77 10.55 22.64
C GLN A 150 5.61 9.51 23.76
N LYS A 151 6.44 8.48 23.71
CA LYS A 151 6.40 7.37 24.68
C LYS A 151 6.95 7.77 26.05
N TYR A 152 7.84 8.78 26.07
CA TYR A 152 8.54 9.23 27.29
C TYR A 152 8.36 10.74 27.46
N THR A 153 8.23 11.18 28.71
CA THR A 153 8.12 12.61 29.04
C THR A 153 9.48 13.33 28.88
N PRO A 154 9.48 14.67 28.74
CA PRO A 154 10.72 15.44 28.72
C PRO A 154 11.60 15.18 29.95
N GLU A 155 11.00 15.09 31.16
CA GLU A 155 11.71 14.84 32.40
C GLU A 155 12.36 13.45 32.42
N GLN A 156 11.69 12.43 31.88
CA GLN A 156 12.24 11.08 31.75
C GLN A 156 13.46 11.06 30.82
N LEU A 157 13.37 11.79 29.69
CA LEU A 157 14.50 11.91 28.77
C LEU A 157 15.66 12.72 29.38
N GLU A 158 15.37 13.77 30.14
CA GLU A 158 16.38 14.57 30.86
C GLU A 158 17.15 13.71 31.84
N TYR A 159 16.43 12.99 32.73
CA TYR A 159 17.03 12.06 33.66
C TYR A 159 17.90 11.00 32.99
N ALA A 160 17.42 10.44 31.88
CA ALA A 160 18.21 9.46 31.13
C ALA A 160 19.47 10.06 30.50
N MET A 161 19.45 11.31 30.05
CA MET A 161 20.61 12.02 29.55
C MET A 161 21.63 12.33 30.65
N GLU A 162 21.16 12.62 31.88
CA GLU A 162 22.06 12.78 33.03
C GLU A 162 22.78 11.47 33.36
N LEU A 163 22.06 10.36 33.41
CA LEU A 163 22.65 9.04 33.64
C LEU A 163 23.69 8.65 32.59
N LEU A 164 23.54 9.10 31.33
CA LEU A 164 24.52 8.85 30.28
C LEU A 164 25.87 9.58 30.47
N LYS A 165 25.97 10.54 31.40
CA LYS A 165 27.24 11.18 31.73
C LYS A 165 28.20 10.22 32.47
N THR A 166 27.66 9.24 33.19
CA THR A 166 28.42 8.32 34.04
C THR A 166 28.22 6.84 33.69
N ASN A 167 27.25 6.51 32.86
CA ASN A 167 26.87 5.14 32.52
C ASN A 167 26.83 4.91 31.01
N SER A 168 27.00 3.66 30.59
CA SER A 168 26.89 3.27 29.19
C SER A 168 25.41 3.24 28.72
N TYR A 169 25.15 3.40 27.42
CA TYR A 169 23.80 3.30 26.83
C TYR A 169 23.03 2.03 27.23
N THR A 170 23.73 0.90 27.33
CA THR A 170 23.14 -0.38 27.74
C THR A 170 22.71 -0.39 29.22
N GLN A 171 23.48 0.25 30.08
CA GLN A 171 23.13 0.39 31.51
C GLN A 171 21.95 1.33 31.69
N VAL A 172 21.95 2.49 31.01
CA VAL A 172 20.83 3.45 31.06
C VAL A 172 19.55 2.85 30.49
N GLU A 173 19.62 2.08 29.41
CA GLU A 173 18.46 1.34 28.89
C GLU A 173 17.86 0.40 29.93
N LYS A 174 18.68 -0.35 30.67
CA LYS A 174 18.22 -1.23 31.77
C LYS A 174 17.59 -0.47 32.91
N MET A 175 18.14 0.69 33.28
CA MET A 175 17.67 1.52 34.41
C MET A 175 16.36 2.25 34.08
N THR A 176 16.24 2.80 32.86
CA THR A 176 15.15 3.70 32.49
C THR A 176 14.09 3.07 31.60
N GLN A 177 14.34 1.86 31.07
CA GLN A 177 13.49 1.18 30.08
C GLN A 177 13.34 1.99 28.77
N ILE A 178 14.21 2.99 28.54
CA ILE A 178 14.28 3.77 27.30
C ILE A 178 15.26 3.10 26.38
N SER A 179 14.80 2.67 25.19
CA SER A 179 15.63 1.93 24.26
C SER A 179 16.89 2.71 23.85
N LYS A 180 18.00 2.00 23.65
CA LYS A 180 19.28 2.56 23.21
C LYS A 180 19.13 3.43 21.95
N SER A 181 18.26 3.04 21.01
CA SER A 181 17.96 3.82 19.79
C SER A 181 17.33 5.18 20.10
N THR A 182 16.42 5.23 21.08
CA THR A 182 15.81 6.48 21.53
C THR A 182 16.82 7.37 22.23
N LEU A 183 17.63 6.81 23.13
CA LEU A 183 18.71 7.53 23.84
C LEU A 183 19.72 8.13 22.85
N THR A 184 20.16 7.35 21.87
CA THR A 184 21.12 7.81 20.85
C THR A 184 20.55 8.95 20.00
N ARG A 185 19.28 8.87 19.61
CA ARG A 185 18.58 9.91 18.84
C ARG A 185 18.47 11.21 19.66
N GLU A 186 18.07 11.10 20.92
CA GLU A 186 17.96 12.26 21.82
C GLU A 186 19.31 12.93 22.07
N ALA A 187 20.36 12.15 22.30
CA ALA A 187 21.71 12.67 22.49
C ALA A 187 22.22 13.43 21.26
N ARG A 188 21.96 12.88 20.05
CA ARG A 188 22.33 13.58 18.78
C ARG A 188 21.55 14.88 18.61
N LYS A 189 20.26 14.89 18.92
CA LYS A 189 19.43 16.09 18.84
C LYS A 189 19.98 17.20 19.74
N ARG A 190 20.26 16.91 21.02
CA ARG A 190 20.82 17.87 21.98
C ARG A 190 22.21 18.36 21.64
N LYS A 191 23.01 17.50 20.97
CA LYS A 191 24.31 17.93 20.47
C LYS A 191 24.18 18.95 19.35
N ALA A 192 23.28 18.71 18.39
CA ALA A 192 23.02 19.63 17.31
C ALA A 192 22.44 20.98 17.78
N GLU A 193 21.59 20.97 18.85
CA GLU A 193 21.03 22.18 19.45
C GLU A 193 22.06 23.02 20.24
N LYS A 194 23.20 22.46 20.62
CA LYS A 194 24.29 23.16 21.30
C LYS A 194 25.32 23.75 20.34
N GLU A 195 25.35 23.28 19.10
CA GLU A 195 26.27 23.71 18.05
C GLU A 195 25.67 24.86 17.18
N LEU A 196 24.42 25.28 17.46
CA LEU A 196 23.70 26.42 16.87
C LEU A 196 23.69 27.62 17.83
#